data_c2b6fc6ac9b69bbd936bc7f4d5157d95
#
_entry.id   c2b6fc6ac9b69bbd936bc7f4d5157d95
#
_cell.length_a   1.000
_cell.length_b   1.000
_cell.length_c   1.000
_cell.angle_alpha   90.00
_cell.angle_beta   90.00
_cell.angle_gamma   90.00
#
_symmetry.space_group_name_H-M   'P 1'
#
loop_
_entity.id
_entity.type
_entity.pdbx_description
1 polymer ?
#
loop_
_entity_poly.entity_id
_entity_poly.type
_entity_poly.pdbx_seq_one_letter_code
_entity_poly.pdbx_strand_id
1 'polypeptide(L)'
;MFRIAICDDEEIFRKNIYEIIMKYMDENGCPCEVDEFASGKDFISLGINMAKYDIVFLDINMDEIDGLETAQEIRKVSNDIFIVFVTAFVNYAVQGYSVNAIRYILKNNENLTDLIFECIDAISKVMKHTVKKKEFKFNEGIKNVPLELLL
;
A
#
# COMPACT_ATOMS: atom_id res chain seq x y z
N MET A 1 6.02 -11.29 5.37
CA MET A 1 5.50 -10.27 6.32
C MET A 1 5.12 -9.01 5.56
N PHE A 2 3.95 -8.48 5.82
CA PHE A 2 3.52 -7.20 5.24
C PHE A 2 4.21 -6.04 5.95
N ARG A 3 4.68 -5.08 5.18
CA ARG A 3 5.16 -3.81 5.68
C ARG A 3 4.23 -2.72 5.19
N ILE A 4 3.56 -2.05 6.11
CA ILE A 4 2.46 -1.14 5.81
C ILE A 4 2.76 0.23 6.40
N ALA A 5 2.51 1.28 5.62
CA ALA A 5 2.57 2.66 6.09
C ALA A 5 1.16 3.26 6.07
N ILE A 6 0.87 4.09 7.06
CA ILE A 6 -0.36 4.87 7.14
C ILE A 6 0.03 6.34 7.20
N CYS A 7 -0.37 7.12 6.21
CA CYS A 7 -0.10 8.57 6.15
C CYS A 7 -1.41 9.34 6.26
N ASP A 8 -1.63 10.02 7.37
CA ASP A 8 -2.81 10.83 7.62
C ASP A 8 -2.48 11.81 8.74
N ASP A 9 -2.82 13.08 8.60
CA ASP A 9 -2.55 14.08 9.62
C ASP A 9 -3.54 14.03 10.80
N GLU A 10 -4.64 13.27 10.66
CA GLU A 10 -5.61 13.03 11.73
C GLU A 10 -5.23 11.80 12.54
N GLU A 11 -4.73 12.00 13.75
CA GLU A 11 -4.28 10.89 14.61
C GLU A 11 -5.39 9.88 14.89
N ILE A 12 -6.59 10.35 15.17
CA ILE A 12 -7.75 9.47 15.45
C ILE A 12 -8.00 8.55 14.27
N PHE A 13 -7.91 9.08 13.05
CA PHE A 13 -8.14 8.30 11.84
C PHE A 13 -7.00 7.32 11.56
N ARG A 14 -5.74 7.74 11.77
CA ARG A 14 -4.60 6.81 11.66
C ARG A 14 -4.78 5.62 12.58
N LYS A 15 -5.17 5.86 13.83
CA LYS A 15 -5.40 4.79 14.81
C LYS A 15 -6.53 3.87 14.40
N ASN A 16 -7.59 4.41 13.82
CA ASN A 16 -8.70 3.61 13.34
C ASN A 16 -8.25 2.67 12.20
N ILE A 17 -7.51 3.19 11.22
CA ILE A 17 -6.98 2.35 10.14
C ILE A 17 -6.03 1.30 10.69
N TYR A 18 -5.16 1.68 11.62
CA TYR A 18 -4.25 0.75 12.29
C TYR A 18 -5.00 -0.44 12.92
N GLU A 19 -6.05 -0.15 13.67
CA GLU A 19 -6.86 -1.18 14.32
C GLU A 19 -7.53 -2.11 13.31
N ILE A 20 -8.04 -1.56 12.20
CA ILE A 20 -8.65 -2.35 11.14
C ILE A 20 -7.61 -3.30 10.51
N ILE A 21 -6.43 -2.79 10.21
CA ILE A 21 -5.35 -3.59 9.64
C ILE A 21 -4.93 -4.70 10.59
N MET A 22 -4.75 -4.39 11.87
CA MET A 22 -4.34 -5.39 12.85
C MET A 22 -5.38 -6.48 13.03
N LYS A 23 -6.66 -6.11 12.99
CA LYS A 23 -7.75 -7.08 13.03
C LYS A 23 -7.70 -8.04 11.85
N TYR A 24 -7.47 -7.51 10.64
CA TYR A 24 -7.32 -8.34 9.45
C TYR A 24 -6.15 -9.31 9.60
N MET A 25 -5.00 -8.82 10.04
CA MET A 25 -3.79 -9.64 10.16
C MET A 25 -3.96 -10.74 11.20
N ASP A 26 -4.57 -10.44 12.33
CA ASP A 26 -4.86 -11.42 13.38
C ASP A 26 -5.81 -12.51 12.87
N GLU A 27 -6.89 -12.13 12.19
CA GLU A 27 -7.88 -13.08 11.67
C GLU A 27 -7.30 -13.98 10.58
N ASN A 28 -6.30 -13.51 9.84
CA ASN A 28 -5.69 -14.26 8.73
C ASN A 28 -4.33 -14.86 9.06
N GLY A 29 -3.88 -14.71 10.30
CA GLY A 29 -2.59 -15.25 10.72
C GLY A 29 -1.40 -14.68 9.96
N CYS A 30 -1.50 -13.42 9.52
CA CYS A 30 -0.46 -12.77 8.73
C CYS A 30 0.41 -11.88 9.62
N PRO A 31 1.73 -12.05 9.62
CA PRO A 31 2.60 -11.10 10.32
C PRO A 31 2.71 -9.79 9.55
N CYS A 32 2.77 -8.68 10.26
CA CYS A 32 2.93 -7.36 9.65
C CYS A 32 3.70 -6.40 10.55
N GLU A 33 4.27 -5.38 9.92
CA GLU A 33 4.79 -4.19 10.60
C GLU A 33 4.03 -2.99 10.04
N VAL A 34 3.52 -2.13 10.92
CA VAL A 34 2.77 -0.95 10.53
C VAL A 34 3.43 0.29 11.12
N ASP A 35 3.78 1.22 10.27
CA ASP A 35 4.34 2.51 10.66
C ASP A 35 3.36 3.62 10.34
N GLU A 36 3.24 4.60 11.22
CA GLU A 36 2.33 5.74 11.05
C GLU A 36 3.12 7.00 10.78
N PHE A 37 2.61 7.81 9.86
CA PHE A 37 3.18 9.10 9.47
C PHE A 37 2.10 10.17 9.54
N ALA A 38 2.40 11.27 10.21
CA ALA A 38 1.45 12.37 10.38
C ALA A 38 1.39 13.31 9.17
N SER A 39 2.28 13.13 8.19
CA SER A 39 2.30 13.96 6.99
C SER A 39 2.93 13.23 5.81
N GLY A 40 2.61 13.69 4.61
CA GLY A 40 3.26 13.18 3.39
C GLY A 40 4.74 13.52 3.37
N LYS A 41 5.09 14.70 3.89
CA LYS A 41 6.48 15.15 3.97
C LYS A 41 7.33 14.21 4.82
N ASP A 42 6.82 13.76 5.96
CA ASP A 42 7.53 12.82 6.83
C ASP A 42 7.77 11.50 6.10
N PHE A 43 6.80 11.03 5.35
CA PHE A 43 6.95 9.80 4.59
C PHE A 43 7.96 9.96 3.46
N ILE A 44 7.86 11.02 2.68
CA ILE A 44 8.76 11.30 1.56
C ILE A 44 10.22 11.47 2.04
N SER A 45 10.43 11.95 3.26
CA SER A 45 11.76 12.12 3.83
C SER A 45 12.55 10.82 3.93
N LEU A 46 11.88 9.66 3.85
CA LEU A 46 12.54 8.36 3.83
C LEU A 46 13.32 8.11 2.53
N GLY A 47 13.03 8.88 1.47
CA GLY A 47 13.69 8.71 0.18
C GLY A 47 13.54 7.29 -0.34
N ILE A 48 14.65 6.67 -0.75
CA ILE A 48 14.65 5.32 -1.29
C ILE A 48 14.11 4.27 -0.29
N ASN A 49 14.17 4.57 1.01
CA ASN A 49 13.66 3.66 2.04
C ASN A 49 12.14 3.53 2.02
N MET A 50 11.42 4.38 1.26
CA MET A 50 10.00 4.17 1.02
C MET A 50 9.74 2.82 0.35
N ALA A 51 10.69 2.33 -0.44
CA ALA A 51 10.54 1.08 -1.19
C ALA A 51 10.44 -0.17 -0.30
N LYS A 52 10.71 -0.07 0.98
CA LYS A 52 10.56 -1.20 1.91
C LYS A 52 9.10 -1.54 2.21
N TYR A 53 8.18 -0.61 1.95
CA TYR A 53 6.75 -0.82 2.22
C TYR A 53 6.07 -1.56 1.08
N ASP A 54 5.18 -2.47 1.44
CA ASP A 54 4.33 -3.20 0.48
C ASP A 54 3.07 -2.41 0.17
N ILE A 55 2.49 -1.77 1.19
CA ILE A 55 1.21 -1.05 1.09
C ILE A 55 1.34 0.29 1.80
N VAL A 56 0.82 1.34 1.18
CA VAL A 56 0.71 2.67 1.79
C VAL A 56 -0.74 3.11 1.74
N PHE A 57 -1.34 3.29 2.92
CA PHE A 57 -2.66 3.91 3.07
C PHE A 57 -2.45 5.41 3.21
N LEU A 58 -3.05 6.18 2.34
CA LEU A 58 -2.70 7.57 2.13
C LEU A 58 -3.93 8.46 2.06
N ASP A 59 -4.01 9.45 2.95
CA ASP A 59 -5.03 10.50 2.83
C ASP A 59 -4.58 11.54 1.82
N ILE A 60 -5.52 12.16 1.12
CA ILE A 60 -5.22 13.22 0.16
C ILE A 60 -5.06 14.55 0.87
N ASN A 61 -5.97 14.89 1.77
CA ASN A 61 -5.95 16.20 2.44
C ASN A 61 -4.99 16.21 3.62
N MET A 62 -3.75 16.63 3.37
CA MET A 62 -2.72 16.77 4.38
C MET A 62 -2.03 18.12 4.23
N ASP A 63 -1.47 18.63 5.33
CA ASP A 63 -0.75 19.91 5.34
C ASP A 63 0.54 19.82 4.50
N GLU A 64 0.94 20.95 3.92
CA GLU A 64 2.13 21.16 3.09
C GLU A 64 2.07 20.39 1.77
N ILE A 65 2.14 19.07 1.82
CA ILE A 65 2.10 18.20 0.63
C ILE A 65 0.89 17.31 0.75
N ASP A 66 0.02 17.29 -0.26
CA ASP A 66 -1.16 16.44 -0.26
C ASP A 66 -0.81 14.98 -0.63
N GLY A 67 -1.81 14.11 -0.52
CA GLY A 67 -1.64 12.69 -0.79
C GLY A 67 -1.32 12.36 -2.24
N LEU A 68 -1.80 13.18 -3.18
CA LEU A 68 -1.49 12.97 -4.60
C LEU A 68 -0.03 13.28 -4.89
N GLU A 69 0.47 14.38 -4.35
CA GLU A 69 1.88 14.75 -4.46
C GLU A 69 2.77 13.70 -3.79
N THR A 70 2.35 13.22 -2.61
CA THR A 70 3.04 12.14 -1.90
C THR A 70 3.11 10.88 -2.77
N ALA A 71 1.99 10.49 -3.38
CA ALA A 71 1.93 9.32 -4.26
C ALA A 71 2.85 9.45 -5.48
N GLN A 72 2.93 10.65 -6.05
CA GLN A 72 3.85 10.92 -7.16
C GLN A 72 5.30 10.70 -6.74
N GLU A 73 5.67 11.15 -5.56
CA GLU A 73 7.02 10.94 -5.02
C GLU A 73 7.29 9.46 -4.75
N ILE A 74 6.29 8.72 -4.25
CA ILE A 74 6.39 7.27 -4.08
C ILE A 74 6.70 6.59 -5.42
N ARG A 75 6.01 6.99 -6.49
CA ARG A 75 6.19 6.40 -7.82
C ARG A 75 7.55 6.70 -8.45
N LYS A 76 8.22 7.76 -8.04
CA LYS A 76 9.61 8.01 -8.46
C LYS A 76 10.57 6.99 -7.87
N VAL A 77 10.22 6.40 -6.73
CA VAL A 77 11.07 5.44 -6.02
C VAL A 77 10.69 4.00 -6.39
N SER A 78 9.40 3.70 -6.50
CA SER A 78 8.95 2.33 -6.77
C SER A 78 7.58 2.30 -7.43
N ASN A 79 7.44 1.43 -8.43
CA ASN A 79 6.15 1.12 -9.06
C ASN A 79 5.45 -0.08 -8.41
N ASP A 80 6.11 -0.74 -7.47
CA ASP A 80 5.61 -2.00 -6.88
C ASP A 80 4.82 -1.79 -5.59
N ILE A 81 4.94 -0.63 -4.96
CA ILE A 81 4.19 -0.31 -3.74
C ILE A 81 2.71 -0.18 -4.09
N PHE A 82 1.86 -0.86 -3.32
CA PHE A 82 0.42 -0.71 -3.44
C PHE A 82 -0.01 0.55 -2.72
N ILE A 83 -0.58 1.50 -3.45
CA ILE A 83 -1.10 2.74 -2.90
C ILE A 83 -2.61 2.63 -2.76
N VAL A 84 -3.12 2.90 -1.56
CA VAL A 84 -4.55 2.90 -1.25
C VAL A 84 -4.90 4.28 -0.70
N PHE A 85 -5.72 5.03 -1.42
CA PHE A 85 -6.21 6.29 -0.88
C PHE A 85 -7.38 6.05 0.06
N VAL A 86 -7.31 6.62 1.26
CA VAL A 86 -8.41 6.63 2.21
C VAL A 86 -8.66 8.08 2.60
N THR A 87 -9.69 8.68 2.05
CA THR A 87 -9.91 10.12 2.13
C THR A 87 -11.39 10.48 2.22
N ALA A 88 -11.67 11.69 2.72
CA ALA A 88 -13.03 12.24 2.73
C ALA A 88 -13.43 12.86 1.38
N PHE A 89 -12.49 12.99 0.43
CA PHE A 89 -12.72 13.71 -0.82
C PHE A 89 -13.00 12.78 -1.98
N VAL A 90 -14.16 12.98 -2.64
CA VAL A 90 -14.60 12.16 -3.79
C VAL A 90 -13.93 12.57 -5.09
N ASN A 91 -13.51 13.82 -5.19
CA ASN A 91 -13.16 14.45 -6.48
C ASN A 91 -11.79 14.04 -7.02
N TYR A 92 -11.03 13.24 -6.29
CA TYR A 92 -9.65 12.91 -6.64
C TYR A 92 -9.44 11.49 -7.16
N ALA A 93 -10.52 10.73 -7.33
CA ALA A 93 -10.42 9.33 -7.77
C ALA A 93 -9.76 9.19 -9.15
N VAL A 94 -10.02 10.13 -10.07
CA VAL A 94 -9.42 10.13 -11.42
C VAL A 94 -7.91 10.32 -11.33
N GLN A 95 -7.45 11.23 -10.47
CA GLN A 95 -6.01 11.46 -10.26
C GLN A 95 -5.32 10.24 -9.64
N GLY A 96 -6.05 9.42 -8.89
CA GLY A 96 -5.53 8.16 -8.36
C GLY A 96 -5.05 7.21 -9.45
N TYR A 97 -5.67 7.24 -10.63
CA TYR A 97 -5.24 6.43 -11.77
C TYR A 97 -3.84 6.81 -12.26
N SER A 98 -3.49 8.10 -12.20
CA SER A 98 -2.19 8.57 -12.69
C SER A 98 -1.02 8.05 -11.84
N VAL A 99 -1.28 7.63 -10.61
CA VAL A 99 -0.28 7.05 -9.70
C VAL A 99 -0.48 5.55 -9.49
N ASN A 100 -1.37 4.93 -10.25
CA ASN A 100 -1.69 3.51 -10.17
C ASN A 100 -2.11 3.06 -8.77
N ALA A 101 -2.98 3.85 -8.11
CA ALA A 101 -3.56 3.44 -6.85
C ALA A 101 -4.47 2.22 -7.06
N ILE A 102 -4.36 1.23 -6.19
CA ILE A 102 -5.16 0.01 -6.33
C ILE A 102 -6.61 0.21 -5.87
N ARG A 103 -6.83 1.10 -4.91
CA ARG A 103 -8.17 1.40 -4.40
C ARG A 103 -8.25 2.86 -3.97
N TYR A 104 -9.46 3.39 -4.02
CA TYR A 104 -9.81 4.71 -3.53
C TYR A 104 -11.00 4.55 -2.60
N ILE A 105 -10.78 4.70 -1.30
CA ILE A 105 -11.77 4.43 -0.27
C ILE A 105 -12.18 5.74 0.42
N LEU A 106 -13.47 5.96 0.59
CA LEU A 106 -13.97 7.14 1.29
C LEU A 106 -14.00 6.91 2.79
N LYS A 107 -13.44 7.84 3.56
CA LYS A 107 -13.35 7.78 5.03
C LYS A 107 -14.71 7.61 5.72
N ASN A 108 -15.74 8.27 5.18
CA ASN A 108 -17.07 8.27 5.77
C ASN A 108 -17.95 7.11 5.32
N ASN A 109 -17.39 6.12 4.63
CA ASN A 109 -18.15 4.95 4.21
C ASN A 109 -18.47 4.07 5.43
N GLU A 110 -19.74 3.67 5.56
CA GLU A 110 -20.20 2.80 6.65
C GLU A 110 -19.50 1.44 6.65
N ASN A 111 -19.04 1.00 5.47
CA ASN A 111 -18.38 -0.29 5.29
C ASN A 111 -16.85 -0.16 5.22
N LEU A 112 -16.27 0.84 5.87
CA LEU A 112 -14.83 1.10 5.81
C LEU A 112 -14.00 -0.14 6.16
N THR A 113 -14.36 -0.84 7.23
CA THR A 113 -13.65 -2.06 7.64
C THR A 113 -13.67 -3.11 6.54
N ASP A 114 -14.86 -3.37 5.97
CA ASP A 114 -15.02 -4.36 4.90
C ASP A 114 -14.25 -3.98 3.64
N LEU A 115 -14.24 -2.69 3.29
CA LEU A 115 -13.51 -2.20 2.13
C LEU A 115 -12.00 -2.34 2.29
N ILE A 116 -11.48 -2.06 3.48
CA ILE A 116 -10.05 -2.25 3.76
C ILE A 116 -9.71 -3.73 3.75
N PHE A 117 -10.55 -4.59 4.34
CA PHE A 117 -10.36 -6.04 4.31
C PHE A 117 -10.33 -6.58 2.87
N GLU A 118 -11.27 -6.17 2.05
CA GLU A 118 -11.32 -6.55 0.63
C GLU A 118 -10.07 -6.10 -0.10
N CYS A 119 -9.62 -4.88 0.17
CA CYS A 119 -8.43 -4.31 -0.43
C CYS A 119 -7.18 -5.15 -0.09
N ILE A 120 -7.00 -5.49 1.17
CA ILE A 120 -5.85 -6.31 1.60
C ILE A 120 -5.94 -7.71 1.02
N ASP A 121 -7.14 -8.29 0.94
CA ASP A 121 -7.36 -9.58 0.26
C ASP A 121 -6.90 -9.53 -1.20
N ALA A 122 -7.29 -8.48 -1.91
CA ALA A 122 -6.90 -8.30 -3.32
C ALA A 122 -5.39 -8.18 -3.47
N ILE A 123 -4.75 -7.39 -2.60
CA ILE A 123 -3.30 -7.22 -2.60
C ILE A 123 -2.60 -8.55 -2.29
N SER A 124 -3.08 -9.29 -1.30
CA SER A 124 -2.54 -10.60 -0.94
C SER A 124 -2.56 -11.58 -2.10
N LYS A 125 -3.65 -11.60 -2.85
CA LYS A 125 -3.78 -12.47 -4.03
C LYS A 125 -2.79 -12.09 -5.12
N VAL A 126 -2.59 -10.80 -5.38
CA VAL A 126 -1.62 -10.33 -6.37
C VAL A 126 -0.21 -10.73 -5.94
N MET A 127 0.15 -10.52 -4.68
CA MET A 127 1.46 -10.87 -4.16
C MET A 127 1.74 -12.38 -4.23
N LYS A 128 0.76 -13.21 -3.86
CA LYS A 128 0.87 -14.67 -3.95
C LYS A 128 1.04 -15.13 -5.39
N HIS A 129 0.29 -14.55 -6.31
CA HIS A 129 0.39 -14.85 -7.74
C HIS A 129 1.78 -14.52 -8.29
N THR A 130 2.33 -13.36 -7.91
CA THR A 130 3.66 -12.93 -8.31
C THR A 130 4.73 -13.90 -7.80
N VAL A 131 4.65 -14.32 -6.54
CA VAL A 131 5.57 -15.29 -5.94
C VAL A 131 5.50 -16.63 -6.67
N LYS A 132 4.31 -17.14 -6.94
CA LYS A 132 4.13 -18.39 -7.68
C LYS A 132 4.72 -18.34 -9.09
N LYS A 133 4.55 -17.23 -9.79
CA LYS A 133 5.16 -17.03 -11.11
C LYS A 133 6.69 -17.06 -11.04
N LYS A 134 7.29 -16.42 -10.05
CA LYS A 134 8.73 -16.41 -9.85
C LYS A 134 9.26 -17.82 -9.56
N GLU A 135 8.58 -18.56 -8.69
CA GLU A 135 8.93 -19.94 -8.36
C GLU A 135 8.86 -20.85 -9.57
N PHE A 136 7.79 -20.73 -10.38
CA PHE A 136 7.63 -21.50 -11.60
C PHE A 136 8.76 -21.22 -12.59
N LYS A 137 9.08 -19.95 -12.83
CA LYS A 137 10.19 -19.57 -13.72
C LYS A 137 11.53 -20.09 -13.21
N PHE A 138 11.76 -20.03 -11.90
CA PHE A 138 12.97 -20.55 -11.29
C PHE A 138 13.14 -22.04 -11.54
N ASN A 139 12.07 -22.82 -11.34
CA ASN A 139 12.09 -24.26 -11.57
C ASN A 139 12.36 -24.62 -13.04
N GLU A 140 11.82 -23.88 -13.98
CA GLU A 140 12.13 -24.04 -15.40
C GLU A 140 13.55 -23.63 -15.71
N GLY A 141 14.03 -22.54 -15.09
CA GLY A 141 15.35 -22.00 -15.29
C GLY A 141 16.46 -22.95 -14.87
N ILE A 142 16.24 -23.76 -13.85
CA ILE A 142 17.18 -24.79 -13.42
C ILE A 142 17.47 -25.77 -14.57
N LYS A 143 16.52 -25.96 -15.47
CA LYS A 143 16.62 -26.90 -16.57
C LYS A 143 17.25 -26.28 -17.82
N ASN A 144 16.88 -25.05 -18.18
CA ASN A 144 17.14 -24.50 -19.51
C ASN A 144 17.61 -23.05 -19.55
N VAL A 145 17.58 -22.29 -18.47
CA VAL A 145 17.81 -20.84 -18.47
C VAL A 145 18.87 -20.46 -17.45
N PRO A 146 19.82 -19.55 -17.79
CA PRO A 146 20.79 -19.05 -16.80
C PRO A 146 20.08 -18.44 -15.59
N LEU A 147 20.60 -18.71 -14.41
CA LEU A 147 19.97 -18.30 -13.15
C LEU A 147 19.80 -16.78 -13.04
N GLU A 148 20.74 -16.00 -13.56
CA GLU A 148 20.69 -14.55 -13.52
C GLU A 148 19.46 -13.97 -14.24
N LEU A 149 18.84 -14.70 -15.15
CA LEU A 149 17.65 -14.26 -15.85
C LEU A 149 16.37 -14.43 -15.03
N LEU A 150 16.48 -15.12 -13.90
CA LEU A 150 15.35 -15.41 -13.02
C LEU A 150 15.23 -14.39 -11.89
N LEU A 151 16.23 -13.59 -11.72
CA LEU A 151 16.28 -12.57 -10.68
C LEU A 151 15.81 -11.22 -11.21
#